data_4948de1b2820507d58af0eea9827c287
#
_entry.id   4948de1b2820507d58af0eea9827c287
#
_cell.length_a   1.000
_cell.length_b   1.000
_cell.length_c   1.000
_cell.angle_alpha   90.00
_cell.angle_beta   90.00
_cell.angle_gamma   90.00
#
_symmetry.space_group_name_H-M   'P 1'
#
loop_
_entity.id
_entity.type
_entity.pdbx_description
1 polymer ?
#
loop_
_entity_poly.entity_id
_entity_poly.type
_entity_poly.pdbx_seq_one_letter_code
_entity_poly.pdbx_strand_id
1 'polypeptide(L)'
;MTKFADFTMVRDDLLPFGFGTKWRKVSGIVRDANKNGIKRILLWGAVHGNYLASFTSILRFSGFFVETIAYTKNPNLKTYNERLVRNHSHRFQCYANRSLALEAFQERSQSFDGLSLPEFGINPSQIVGLSQFWQDLEKRIFLDLGDRKMTNSSQTIKAILQMEIGSGVSFLSANNHFHQSSILIQAVMVGESKTTWLNKTKELQKHLGLKHLPVREENLIEITSNDAPLPEAIDVLNRNTEKKQTIRFGKQNPMLETWIQGFYKKNQVLLEPIYSAKSVHQILTMGKRSKKENLEPPLYYLHQGGQIQHLDLVLSRQIPS
;
A
#
# COMPACT_ATOMS: atom_id res chain seq x y z
N MET A 1 -9.54 -4.69 -14.60
CA MET A 1 -8.30 -5.47 -14.46
C MET A 1 -7.52 -5.40 -15.75
N THR A 2 -6.18 -5.38 -15.69
CA THR A 2 -5.27 -5.37 -16.86
C THR A 2 -4.49 -6.67 -16.89
N LYS A 3 -4.55 -7.42 -18.01
CA LYS A 3 -3.86 -8.70 -18.16
C LYS A 3 -2.43 -8.50 -18.66
N PHE A 4 -1.49 -9.18 -18.02
CA PHE A 4 -0.09 -9.32 -18.41
C PHE A 4 0.21 -10.80 -18.72
N ALA A 5 1.37 -11.09 -19.25
CA ALA A 5 1.72 -12.47 -19.60
C ALA A 5 1.80 -13.41 -18.37
N ASP A 6 2.21 -12.88 -17.21
CA ASP A 6 2.50 -13.66 -16.02
C ASP A 6 1.51 -13.38 -14.86
N PHE A 7 0.67 -12.34 -14.96
CA PHE A 7 -0.30 -11.97 -13.91
C PHE A 7 -1.42 -11.06 -14.42
N THR A 8 -2.48 -10.91 -13.64
CA THR A 8 -3.55 -9.93 -13.87
C THR A 8 -3.47 -8.83 -12.82
N MET A 9 -3.37 -7.56 -13.23
CA MET A 9 -3.31 -6.43 -12.31
C MET A 9 -4.71 -5.88 -12.01
N VAL A 10 -5.05 -5.79 -10.74
CA VAL A 10 -6.23 -5.08 -10.23
C VAL A 10 -5.86 -3.62 -10.02
N ARG A 11 -6.52 -2.71 -10.73
CA ARG A 11 -6.10 -1.32 -10.95
C ARG A 11 -6.80 -0.34 -9.99
N ASP A 12 -6.52 -0.42 -8.67
CA ASP A 12 -6.98 0.60 -7.72
C ASP A 12 -6.23 1.93 -7.87
N ASP A 13 -5.04 1.90 -8.48
CA ASP A 13 -4.27 3.08 -8.85
C ASP A 13 -5.03 4.06 -9.76
N LEU A 14 -6.06 3.60 -10.47
CA LEU A 14 -6.94 4.44 -11.30
C LEU A 14 -8.00 5.21 -10.50
N LEU A 15 -8.13 4.97 -9.20
CA LEU A 15 -8.95 5.80 -8.33
C LEU A 15 -8.40 7.22 -8.25
N PRO A 16 -9.25 8.25 -8.01
CA PRO A 16 -8.86 9.65 -8.13
C PRO A 16 -7.53 9.98 -7.43
N PHE A 17 -6.74 10.85 -8.04
CA PHE A 17 -5.40 11.30 -7.56
C PHE A 17 -4.37 10.18 -7.36
N GLY A 18 -4.62 8.98 -7.86
CA GLY A 18 -3.72 7.85 -7.64
C GLY A 18 -3.61 7.41 -6.18
N PHE A 19 -4.56 7.78 -5.33
CA PHE A 19 -4.56 7.39 -3.91
C PHE A 19 -4.89 5.92 -3.67
N GLY A 20 -5.43 5.24 -4.69
CA GLY A 20 -5.65 3.80 -4.68
C GLY A 20 -6.60 3.33 -3.57
N THR A 21 -6.28 2.20 -2.96
CA THR A 21 -7.08 1.60 -1.88
C THR A 21 -7.35 2.52 -0.68
N LYS A 22 -6.66 3.66 -0.57
CA LYS A 22 -6.94 4.64 0.49
C LYS A 22 -8.32 5.30 0.33
N TRP A 23 -8.79 5.46 -0.92
CA TRP A 23 -10.19 5.88 -1.16
C TRP A 23 -11.18 4.94 -0.50
N ARG A 24 -10.98 3.63 -0.63
CA ARG A 24 -11.88 2.63 -0.05
C ARG A 24 -11.87 2.69 1.46
N LYS A 25 -10.68 2.78 2.07
CA LYS A 25 -10.51 2.91 3.52
C LYS A 25 -11.20 4.15 4.06
N VAL A 26 -10.93 5.30 3.45
CA VAL A 26 -11.49 6.58 3.89
C VAL A 26 -13.00 6.64 3.65
N SER A 27 -13.52 6.02 2.59
CA SER A 27 -14.97 5.97 2.34
C SER A 27 -15.74 5.27 3.48
N GLY A 28 -15.13 4.25 4.10
CA GLY A 28 -15.69 3.64 5.31
C GLY A 28 -15.75 4.61 6.48
N ILE A 29 -14.65 5.34 6.73
CA ILE A 29 -14.60 6.38 7.78
C ILE A 29 -15.60 7.49 7.52
N VAL A 30 -15.71 7.98 6.29
CA VAL A 30 -16.68 9.01 5.87
C VAL A 30 -18.11 8.56 6.14
N ARG A 31 -18.44 7.32 5.77
CA ARG A 31 -19.77 6.75 6.01
C ARG A 31 -20.11 6.69 7.49
N ASP A 32 -19.20 6.19 8.29
CA ASP A 32 -19.38 6.06 9.73
C ASP A 32 -19.46 7.42 10.42
N ALA A 33 -18.56 8.34 10.10
CA ALA A 33 -18.56 9.69 10.62
C ALA A 33 -19.87 10.44 10.29
N ASN A 34 -20.37 10.35 9.06
CA ASN A 34 -21.64 10.95 8.66
C ASN A 34 -22.83 10.35 9.41
N LYS A 35 -22.85 9.02 9.60
CA LYS A 35 -23.89 8.32 10.37
C LYS A 35 -23.96 8.81 11.81
N ASN A 36 -22.81 9.13 12.40
CA ASN A 36 -22.67 9.60 13.78
C ASN A 36 -22.69 11.14 13.91
N GLY A 37 -22.98 11.89 12.84
CA GLY A 37 -23.04 13.35 12.85
C GLY A 37 -21.68 14.04 13.04
N ILE A 38 -20.57 13.31 12.97
CA ILE A 38 -19.22 13.84 13.12
C ILE A 38 -18.89 14.73 11.93
N LYS A 39 -18.35 15.93 12.19
CA LYS A 39 -17.96 16.91 11.16
C LYS A 39 -16.48 17.24 11.19
N ARG A 40 -15.77 16.84 12.24
CA ARG A 40 -14.36 17.20 12.47
C ARG A 40 -13.54 15.95 12.65
N ILE A 41 -12.37 15.92 12.02
CA ILE A 41 -11.45 14.79 12.09
C ILE A 41 -10.04 15.29 12.39
N LEU A 42 -9.41 14.69 13.40
CA LEU A 42 -8.03 14.92 13.76
C LEU A 42 -7.18 13.76 13.23
N LEU A 43 -6.14 14.09 12.48
CA LEU A 43 -5.17 13.15 11.92
C LEU A 43 -3.77 13.44 12.46
N TRP A 44 -2.92 12.40 12.52
CA TRP A 44 -1.50 12.60 12.76
C TRP A 44 -0.64 11.60 12.00
N GLY A 45 0.62 11.97 11.66
CA GLY A 45 1.55 11.08 10.99
C GLY A 45 2.69 11.80 10.27
N ALA A 46 3.49 11.05 9.51
CA ALA A 46 4.59 11.59 8.72
C ALA A 46 4.06 12.49 7.59
N VAL A 47 4.55 13.75 7.50
CA VAL A 47 4.06 14.75 6.54
C VAL A 47 4.30 14.35 5.08
N HIS A 48 5.37 13.57 4.82
CA HIS A 48 5.72 13.08 3.49
C HIS A 48 5.07 11.73 3.15
N GLY A 49 4.28 11.18 4.08
CA GLY A 49 3.67 9.85 3.93
C GLY A 49 2.41 9.87 3.06
N ASN A 50 2.25 8.86 2.20
CA ASN A 50 1.05 8.66 1.37
C ASN A 50 -0.24 8.55 2.20
N TYR A 51 -0.13 8.07 3.45
CA TYR A 51 -1.26 7.99 4.37
C TYR A 51 -1.82 9.38 4.64
N LEU A 52 -1.00 10.26 5.23
CA LEU A 52 -1.48 11.55 5.71
C LEU A 52 -1.99 12.41 4.55
N ALA A 53 -1.26 12.44 3.42
CA ALA A 53 -1.65 13.18 2.23
C ALA A 53 -3.01 12.74 1.67
N SER A 54 -3.21 11.43 1.51
CA SER A 54 -4.45 10.91 0.95
C SER A 54 -5.64 11.07 1.90
N PHE A 55 -5.47 10.77 3.20
CA PHE A 55 -6.56 10.89 4.18
C PHE A 55 -6.99 12.34 4.34
N THR A 56 -6.05 13.27 4.52
CA THR A 56 -6.32 14.71 4.61
C THR A 56 -7.12 15.19 3.39
N SER A 57 -6.64 14.83 2.18
CA SER A 57 -7.28 15.25 0.93
C SER A 57 -8.69 14.68 0.77
N ILE A 58 -8.86 13.36 0.94
CA ILE A 58 -10.16 12.70 0.73
C ILE A 58 -11.18 13.21 1.75
N LEU A 59 -10.80 13.33 3.03
CA LEU A 59 -11.70 13.84 4.07
C LEU A 59 -12.09 15.30 3.81
N ARG A 60 -11.13 16.12 3.36
CA ARG A 60 -11.40 17.51 2.95
C ARG A 60 -12.41 17.57 1.80
N PHE A 61 -12.21 16.76 0.74
CA PHE A 61 -13.14 16.67 -0.39
C PHE A 61 -14.51 16.12 0.01
N SER A 62 -14.56 15.32 1.08
CA SER A 62 -15.82 14.82 1.65
C SER A 62 -16.52 15.79 2.59
N GLY A 63 -16.03 17.04 2.73
CA GLY A 63 -16.68 18.11 3.48
C GLY A 63 -16.35 18.15 4.98
N PHE A 64 -15.35 17.37 5.45
CA PHE A 64 -14.95 17.40 6.86
C PHE A 64 -14.02 18.56 7.17
N PHE A 65 -14.12 19.08 8.39
CA PHE A 65 -13.07 19.91 8.97
C PHE A 65 -11.90 19.01 9.38
N VAL A 66 -10.74 19.18 8.75
CA VAL A 66 -9.56 18.35 8.99
C VAL A 66 -8.52 19.16 9.78
N GLU A 67 -8.12 18.62 10.93
CA GLU A 67 -6.99 19.11 11.73
C GLU A 67 -5.88 18.07 11.65
N THR A 68 -4.63 18.51 11.40
CA THR A 68 -3.52 17.60 11.14
C THR A 68 -2.31 17.95 11.98
N ILE A 69 -1.83 16.96 12.74
CA ILE A 69 -0.58 17.00 13.48
C ILE A 69 0.43 16.13 12.74
N ALA A 70 1.43 16.75 12.15
CA ALA A 70 2.41 16.07 11.32
C ALA A 70 3.80 16.04 11.98
N TYR A 71 4.68 15.18 11.45
CA TYR A 71 6.10 15.21 11.80
C TYR A 71 6.99 14.98 10.58
N THR A 72 8.21 15.53 10.66
CA THR A 72 9.29 15.24 9.72
C THR A 72 10.65 15.33 10.40
N LYS A 73 11.55 14.40 10.05
CA LYS A 73 12.97 14.47 10.46
C LYS A 73 13.79 15.41 9.57
N ASN A 74 13.25 15.77 8.40
CA ASN A 74 13.92 16.67 7.44
C ASN A 74 12.97 17.81 7.06
N PRO A 75 13.03 18.97 7.76
CA PRO A 75 12.16 20.11 7.49
C PRO A 75 12.45 20.79 6.14
N ASN A 76 13.63 20.54 5.57
CA ASN A 76 14.03 21.08 4.27
C ASN A 76 13.50 20.27 3.08
N LEU A 77 13.10 19.02 3.32
CA LEU A 77 12.50 18.18 2.29
C LEU A 77 11.13 18.77 1.90
N LYS A 78 10.91 18.98 0.62
CA LYS A 78 9.65 19.44 0.04
C LYS A 78 9.08 18.34 -0.86
N THR A 79 7.86 17.91 -0.59
CA THR A 79 7.19 16.86 -1.36
C THR A 79 5.77 17.28 -1.73
N TYR A 80 5.21 16.64 -2.77
CA TYR A 80 3.80 16.82 -3.09
C TYR A 80 2.88 16.35 -1.97
N ASN A 81 3.24 15.27 -1.28
CA ASN A 81 2.50 14.81 -0.12
C ASN A 81 2.41 15.91 0.97
N GLU A 82 3.53 16.57 1.30
CA GLU A 82 3.52 17.71 2.22
C GLU A 82 2.59 18.83 1.74
N ARG A 83 2.67 19.21 0.44
CA ARG A 83 1.79 20.23 -0.14
C ARG A 83 0.32 19.88 0.01
N LEU A 84 -0.05 18.63 -0.26
CA LEU A 84 -1.43 18.17 -0.10
C LEU A 84 -1.88 18.24 1.35
N VAL A 85 -1.06 17.78 2.29
CA VAL A 85 -1.38 17.84 3.72
C VAL A 85 -1.62 19.29 4.15
N ARG A 86 -0.71 20.21 3.80
CA ARG A 86 -0.84 21.62 4.17
C ARG A 86 -2.08 22.28 3.55
N ASN A 87 -2.33 22.05 2.27
CA ASN A 87 -3.42 22.71 1.54
C ASN A 87 -4.81 22.17 1.92
N HIS A 88 -4.90 20.91 2.35
CA HIS A 88 -6.17 20.29 2.69
C HIS A 88 -6.45 20.21 4.20
N SER A 89 -5.51 20.63 5.05
CA SER A 89 -5.76 20.81 6.47
C SER A 89 -6.34 22.19 6.77
N HIS A 90 -7.40 22.24 7.58
CA HIS A 90 -7.90 23.52 8.09
C HIS A 90 -7.02 24.06 9.22
N ARG A 91 -6.43 23.15 10.01
CA ARG A 91 -5.38 23.41 11.00
C ARG A 91 -4.25 22.44 10.77
N PHE A 92 -3.03 22.95 10.78
CA PHE A 92 -1.84 22.18 10.51
C PHE A 92 -0.72 22.56 11.49
N GLN A 93 -0.15 21.54 12.13
CA GLN A 93 1.05 21.68 12.97
C GLN A 93 2.05 20.60 12.54
N CYS A 94 3.34 20.94 12.54
CA CYS A 94 4.40 20.00 12.17
C CYS A 94 5.54 20.01 13.19
N TYR A 95 5.91 18.85 13.68
CA TYR A 95 6.92 18.63 14.70
C TYR A 95 8.17 18.00 14.10
N ALA A 96 9.30 18.18 14.79
CA ALA A 96 10.61 17.71 14.32
C ALA A 96 10.76 16.17 14.36
N ASN A 97 9.94 15.47 15.16
CA ASN A 97 10.00 14.03 15.27
C ASN A 97 8.65 13.41 15.64
N ARG A 98 8.60 12.08 15.56
CA ARG A 98 7.38 11.30 15.80
C ARG A 98 6.89 11.39 17.25
N SER A 99 7.79 11.42 18.23
CA SER A 99 7.42 11.43 19.66
C SER A 99 6.68 12.72 20.02
N LEU A 100 7.24 13.88 19.65
CA LEU A 100 6.62 15.18 19.88
C LEU A 100 5.25 15.30 19.20
N ALA A 101 5.12 14.78 17.98
CA ALA A 101 3.83 14.78 17.30
C ALA A 101 2.80 13.85 17.96
N LEU A 102 3.24 12.71 18.50
CA LEU A 102 2.38 11.79 19.23
C LEU A 102 1.86 12.43 20.53
N GLU A 103 2.73 13.06 21.30
CA GLU A 103 2.37 13.79 22.54
C GLU A 103 1.34 14.88 22.24
N ALA A 104 1.61 15.73 21.24
CA ALA A 104 0.69 16.77 20.80
C ALA A 104 -0.66 16.21 20.30
N PHE A 105 -0.63 15.08 19.59
CA PHE A 105 -1.85 14.40 19.16
C PHE A 105 -2.65 13.84 20.35
N GLN A 106 -1.99 13.22 21.33
CA GLN A 106 -2.65 12.68 22.51
C GLN A 106 -3.30 13.79 23.35
N GLU A 107 -2.57 14.88 23.61
CA GLU A 107 -3.09 16.05 24.29
C GLU A 107 -4.30 16.65 23.54
N ARG A 108 -4.15 16.88 22.23
CA ARG A 108 -5.22 17.45 21.40
C ARG A 108 -6.45 16.56 21.35
N SER A 109 -6.25 15.24 21.31
CA SER A 109 -7.35 14.26 21.22
C SER A 109 -8.28 14.30 22.45
N GLN A 110 -7.76 14.64 23.63
CA GLN A 110 -8.56 14.72 24.87
C GLN A 110 -9.61 15.84 24.82
N SER A 111 -9.32 16.94 24.12
CA SER A 111 -10.20 18.12 24.00
C SER A 111 -10.80 18.27 22.60
N PHE A 112 -10.60 17.31 21.71
CA PHE A 112 -11.07 17.41 20.32
C PHE A 112 -12.54 16.99 20.20
N ASP A 113 -13.38 17.94 19.82
CA ASP A 113 -14.78 17.68 19.48
C ASP A 113 -14.88 17.11 18.05
N GLY A 114 -14.76 15.80 17.93
CA GLY A 114 -14.75 15.08 16.66
C GLY A 114 -14.10 13.70 16.75
N LEU A 115 -13.73 13.14 15.60
CA LEU A 115 -13.07 11.84 15.49
C LEU A 115 -11.55 12.02 15.43
N SER A 116 -10.84 11.52 16.43
CA SER A 116 -9.37 11.41 16.39
C SER A 116 -8.96 10.05 15.84
N LEU A 117 -8.16 10.04 14.77
CA LEU A 117 -7.68 8.82 14.13
C LEU A 117 -6.20 8.59 14.47
N PRO A 118 -5.83 7.37 14.93
CA PRO A 118 -4.43 7.02 15.17
C PRO A 118 -3.61 7.05 13.88
N GLU A 119 -2.30 6.93 13.98
CA GLU A 119 -1.40 6.88 12.82
C GLU A 119 -1.85 5.78 11.84
N PHE A 120 -1.75 6.06 10.53
CA PHE A 120 -2.33 5.28 9.44
C PHE A 120 -3.87 5.20 9.43
N GLY A 121 -4.54 5.96 10.28
CA GLY A 121 -5.99 6.02 10.37
C GLY A 121 -6.63 4.71 10.85
N ILE A 122 -5.88 3.85 11.56
CA ILE A 122 -6.32 2.51 11.96
C ILE A 122 -7.64 2.61 12.73
N ASN A 123 -8.71 2.11 12.12
CA ASN A 123 -10.07 2.22 12.64
C ASN A 123 -10.96 1.13 12.00
N PRO A 124 -11.89 0.51 12.74
CA PRO A 124 -12.80 -0.52 12.22
C PRO A 124 -13.59 -0.09 10.97
N SER A 125 -13.92 1.19 10.83
CA SER A 125 -14.67 1.71 9.68
C SER A 125 -13.90 1.56 8.35
N GLN A 126 -12.57 1.44 8.38
CA GLN A 126 -11.79 1.14 7.18
C GLN A 126 -12.14 -0.23 6.60
N ILE A 127 -12.44 -1.20 7.47
CA ILE A 127 -12.83 -2.56 7.07
C ILE A 127 -14.18 -2.54 6.35
N VAL A 128 -15.13 -1.72 6.84
CA VAL A 128 -16.42 -1.51 6.18
C VAL A 128 -16.25 -0.97 4.76
N GLY A 129 -15.31 -0.03 4.57
CA GLY A 129 -15.00 0.53 3.26
C GLY A 129 -14.32 -0.46 2.30
N LEU A 130 -13.58 -1.43 2.82
CA LEU A 130 -12.91 -2.46 2.04
C LEU A 130 -13.80 -3.68 1.74
N SER A 131 -14.79 -4.00 2.59
CA SER A 131 -15.55 -5.25 2.50
C SER A 131 -16.29 -5.41 1.16
N GLN A 132 -16.96 -4.36 0.67
CA GLN A 132 -17.62 -4.40 -0.63
C GLN A 132 -16.63 -4.63 -1.78
N PHE A 133 -15.47 -4.00 -1.69
CA PHE A 133 -14.41 -4.19 -2.69
C PHE A 133 -13.93 -5.64 -2.75
N TRP A 134 -13.72 -6.27 -1.60
CA TRP A 134 -13.31 -7.68 -1.58
C TRP A 134 -14.37 -8.60 -2.17
N GLN A 135 -15.64 -8.39 -1.84
CA GLN A 135 -16.75 -9.15 -2.42
C GLN A 135 -16.81 -9.00 -3.96
N ASP A 136 -16.67 -7.78 -4.46
CA ASP A 136 -16.71 -7.51 -5.89
C ASP A 136 -15.47 -8.05 -6.60
N LEU A 137 -14.30 -7.98 -5.96
CA LEU A 137 -13.05 -8.52 -6.49
C LEU A 137 -13.09 -10.04 -6.56
N GLU A 138 -13.58 -10.70 -5.52
CA GLU A 138 -13.74 -12.15 -5.48
C GLU A 138 -14.61 -12.65 -6.65
N LYS A 139 -15.78 -12.04 -6.83
CA LYS A 139 -16.68 -12.35 -7.96
C LYS A 139 -15.96 -12.16 -9.31
N ARG A 140 -15.21 -11.06 -9.47
CA ARG A 140 -14.47 -10.77 -10.72
C ARG A 140 -13.35 -11.77 -10.97
N ILE A 141 -12.64 -12.21 -9.95
CA ILE A 141 -11.61 -13.25 -10.07
C ILE A 141 -12.27 -14.55 -10.52
N PHE A 142 -13.35 -14.97 -9.89
CA PHE A 142 -14.05 -16.21 -10.31
C PHE A 142 -14.62 -16.12 -11.73
N LEU A 143 -15.15 -14.97 -12.14
CA LEU A 143 -15.58 -14.75 -13.53
C LEU A 143 -14.42 -14.79 -14.52
N ASP A 144 -13.25 -14.24 -14.17
CA ASP A 144 -12.05 -14.26 -15.03
C ASP A 144 -11.44 -15.67 -15.14
N LEU A 145 -11.57 -16.48 -14.09
CA LEU A 145 -11.17 -17.90 -14.10
C LEU A 145 -12.04 -18.73 -15.07
N GLY A 146 -13.31 -18.32 -15.26
CA GLY A 146 -14.28 -19.06 -16.10
C GLY A 146 -14.53 -20.47 -15.59
N ASP A 147 -15.14 -21.27 -16.46
CA ASP A 147 -15.34 -22.71 -16.25
C ASP A 147 -14.05 -23.51 -16.52
N ARG A 148 -12.89 -23.04 -16.11
CA ARG A 148 -11.70 -23.90 -16.10
C ARG A 148 -12.11 -25.14 -15.29
N LYS A 149 -12.21 -26.30 -15.97
CA LYS A 149 -12.66 -27.58 -15.41
C LYS A 149 -12.07 -27.75 -14.01
N MET A 150 -12.91 -27.50 -13.00
CA MET A 150 -12.52 -27.55 -11.62
C MET A 150 -12.41 -29.02 -11.26
N THR A 151 -11.20 -29.51 -11.05
CA THR A 151 -11.02 -30.77 -10.36
C THR A 151 -11.72 -30.65 -9.02
N ASN A 152 -12.64 -31.58 -8.73
CA ASN A 152 -13.57 -31.58 -7.61
C ASN A 152 -12.92 -31.74 -6.21
N SER A 153 -11.71 -31.20 -5.97
CA SER A 153 -11.12 -31.20 -4.65
C SER A 153 -11.46 -29.89 -3.95
N SER A 154 -12.22 -29.97 -2.90
CA SER A 154 -12.74 -28.87 -2.08
C SER A 154 -11.64 -28.02 -1.36
N GLN A 155 -10.36 -28.29 -1.59
CA GLN A 155 -9.22 -27.63 -0.92
C GLN A 155 -8.18 -27.02 -1.88
N THR A 156 -8.42 -27.08 -3.19
CA THR A 156 -7.41 -26.57 -4.15
C THR A 156 -7.45 -25.05 -4.26
N ILE A 157 -6.29 -24.40 -4.07
CA ILE A 157 -6.13 -22.95 -4.33
C ILE A 157 -6.35 -22.71 -5.82
N LYS A 158 -7.31 -21.82 -6.15
CA LYS A 158 -7.70 -21.50 -7.52
C LYS A 158 -7.05 -20.23 -8.06
N ALA A 159 -6.67 -19.31 -7.17
CA ALA A 159 -6.00 -18.07 -7.52
C ALA A 159 -5.14 -17.59 -6.35
N ILE A 160 -4.18 -16.75 -6.66
CA ILE A 160 -3.38 -16.00 -5.69
C ILE A 160 -3.69 -14.52 -5.86
N LEU A 161 -4.03 -13.82 -4.77
CA LEU A 161 -4.13 -12.36 -4.73
C LEU A 161 -2.95 -11.82 -3.94
N GLN A 162 -2.06 -11.13 -4.63
CA GLN A 162 -0.86 -10.53 -4.05
C GLN A 162 -1.00 -9.02 -3.90
N MET A 163 -0.49 -8.46 -2.80
CA MET A 163 -0.47 -7.03 -2.52
C MET A 163 0.70 -6.66 -1.61
N GLU A 164 1.06 -5.37 -1.53
CA GLU A 164 2.07 -4.91 -0.57
C GLU A 164 1.49 -4.68 0.82
N ILE A 165 2.35 -4.90 1.83
CA ILE A 165 2.09 -4.47 3.19
C ILE A 165 2.74 -3.10 3.44
N GLY A 166 1.89 -2.10 3.70
CA GLY A 166 2.27 -0.86 4.36
C GLY A 166 1.82 -0.90 5.82
N SER A 167 0.69 -0.25 6.14
CA SER A 167 0.07 -0.32 7.50
C SER A 167 -0.53 -1.69 7.86
N GLY A 168 -0.65 -2.61 6.92
CA GLY A 168 -1.26 -3.92 7.10
C GLY A 168 -2.78 -3.98 6.97
N VAL A 169 -3.48 -2.85 7.00
CA VAL A 169 -4.96 -2.80 7.01
C VAL A 169 -5.58 -3.51 5.81
N SER A 170 -5.11 -3.24 4.57
CA SER A 170 -5.66 -3.89 3.37
C SER A 170 -5.42 -5.40 3.41
N PHE A 171 -4.20 -5.82 3.76
CA PHE A 171 -3.84 -7.22 3.80
C PHE A 171 -4.64 -7.99 4.87
N LEU A 172 -4.73 -7.47 6.10
CA LEU A 172 -5.50 -8.13 7.16
C LEU A 172 -7.00 -8.18 6.85
N SER A 173 -7.54 -7.13 6.23
CA SER A 173 -8.91 -7.11 5.75
C SER A 173 -9.16 -8.18 4.66
N ALA A 174 -8.24 -8.29 3.68
CA ALA A 174 -8.29 -9.33 2.66
C ALA A 174 -8.14 -10.74 3.27
N ASN A 175 -7.15 -10.95 4.13
CA ASN A 175 -6.94 -12.22 4.81
C ASN A 175 -8.18 -12.67 5.59
N ASN A 176 -8.88 -11.72 6.24
CA ASN A 176 -10.12 -12.02 6.95
C ASN A 176 -11.29 -12.35 6.01
N HIS A 177 -11.39 -11.64 4.85
CA HIS A 177 -12.46 -11.90 3.87
C HIS A 177 -12.27 -13.22 3.15
N PHE A 178 -11.06 -13.49 2.66
CA PHE A 178 -10.74 -14.66 1.82
C PHE A 178 -10.35 -15.92 2.61
N HIS A 179 -10.40 -15.88 3.93
CA HIS A 179 -9.95 -16.97 4.79
C HIS A 179 -10.61 -18.36 4.49
N GLN A 180 -11.86 -18.36 4.01
CA GLN A 180 -12.57 -19.58 3.59
C GLN A 180 -12.72 -19.70 2.07
N SER A 181 -12.10 -18.79 1.32
CA SER A 181 -12.11 -18.78 -0.14
C SER A 181 -11.00 -19.69 -0.70
N SER A 182 -11.15 -20.11 -1.94
CA SER A 182 -10.07 -20.76 -2.68
C SER A 182 -9.06 -19.76 -3.28
N ILE A 183 -9.10 -18.49 -2.87
CA ILE A 183 -8.13 -17.45 -3.23
C ILE A 183 -7.13 -17.31 -2.08
N LEU A 184 -5.86 -17.63 -2.37
CA LEU A 184 -4.77 -17.44 -1.42
C LEU A 184 -4.34 -15.98 -1.41
N ILE A 185 -4.24 -15.37 -0.22
CA ILE A 185 -3.73 -14.00 -0.07
C ILE A 185 -2.24 -14.05 0.24
N GLN A 186 -1.45 -13.37 -0.59
CA GLN A 186 -0.02 -13.19 -0.38
C GLN A 186 0.34 -11.71 -0.22
N ALA A 187 1.36 -11.43 0.56
CA ALA A 187 1.82 -10.08 0.82
C ALA A 187 3.30 -9.90 0.55
N VAL A 188 3.63 -8.82 -0.15
CA VAL A 188 5.00 -8.38 -0.34
C VAL A 188 5.37 -7.43 0.80
N MET A 189 6.41 -7.80 1.54
CA MET A 189 6.94 -7.01 2.65
C MET A 189 7.91 -5.97 2.12
N VAL A 190 7.56 -4.69 2.33
CA VAL A 190 8.40 -3.57 1.91
C VAL A 190 8.75 -2.72 3.13
N GLY A 191 9.94 -2.87 3.66
CA GLY A 191 10.49 -2.00 4.70
C GLY A 191 10.43 -2.52 6.14
N GLU A 192 9.68 -3.54 6.44
CA GLU A 192 9.64 -4.19 7.75
C GLU A 192 9.88 -5.70 7.61
N SER A 193 10.56 -6.33 8.57
CA SER A 193 10.77 -7.78 8.55
C SER A 193 9.48 -8.53 8.88
N LYS A 194 9.36 -9.76 8.39
CA LYS A 194 8.23 -10.66 8.68
C LYS A 194 8.00 -10.80 10.18
N THR A 195 9.06 -11.11 10.92
CA THR A 195 8.98 -11.32 12.38
C THR A 195 8.43 -10.11 13.09
N THR A 196 8.97 -8.92 12.81
CA THR A 196 8.51 -7.67 13.43
C THR A 196 7.06 -7.40 13.12
N TRP A 197 6.64 -7.66 11.88
CA TRP A 197 5.26 -7.42 11.46
C TRP A 197 4.30 -8.44 12.07
N LEU A 198 4.64 -9.73 12.08
CA LEU A 198 3.83 -10.80 12.67
C LEU A 198 3.54 -10.57 14.16
N ASN A 199 4.53 -10.08 14.91
CA ASN A 199 4.38 -9.80 16.34
C ASN A 199 3.28 -8.79 16.68
N LYS A 200 2.95 -7.89 15.76
CA LYS A 200 1.91 -6.85 15.98
C LYS A 200 0.57 -7.16 15.31
N THR A 201 0.47 -8.24 14.51
CA THR A 201 -0.76 -8.52 13.74
C THR A 201 -1.98 -8.76 14.61
N LYS A 202 -1.83 -9.45 15.75
CA LYS A 202 -2.91 -9.73 16.68
C LYS A 202 -3.54 -8.45 17.24
N GLU A 203 -2.71 -7.52 17.67
CA GLU A 203 -3.16 -6.23 18.18
C GLU A 203 -3.80 -5.39 17.08
N LEU A 204 -3.20 -5.38 15.89
CA LEU A 204 -3.74 -4.65 14.74
C LEU A 204 -5.11 -5.20 14.30
N GLN A 205 -5.29 -6.53 14.29
CA GLN A 205 -6.60 -7.15 14.03
C GLN A 205 -7.64 -6.72 15.05
N LYS A 206 -7.28 -6.69 16.35
CA LYS A 206 -8.14 -6.21 17.42
C LYS A 206 -8.58 -4.75 17.20
N HIS A 207 -7.64 -3.86 16.92
CA HIS A 207 -7.93 -2.44 16.63
C HIS A 207 -8.80 -2.23 15.39
N LEU A 208 -8.74 -3.15 14.43
CA LEU A 208 -9.57 -3.13 13.22
C LEU A 208 -10.93 -3.81 13.41
N GLY A 209 -11.22 -4.38 14.57
CA GLY A 209 -12.45 -5.13 14.82
C GLY A 209 -12.56 -6.43 14.00
N LEU A 210 -11.43 -6.97 13.55
CA LEU A 210 -11.35 -8.20 12.78
C LEU A 210 -11.30 -9.44 13.72
N LYS A 211 -11.78 -10.57 13.22
CA LYS A 211 -11.53 -11.86 13.86
C LYS A 211 -10.02 -12.10 13.90
N HIS A 212 -9.55 -12.67 15.02
CA HIS A 212 -8.15 -13.09 15.09
C HIS A 212 -7.93 -14.33 14.22
N LEU A 213 -7.42 -14.12 13.03
CA LEU A 213 -6.99 -15.17 12.11
C LEU A 213 -5.47 -15.19 12.02
N PRO A 214 -4.83 -16.36 12.11
CA PRO A 214 -3.38 -16.45 11.98
C PRO A 214 -2.97 -16.03 10.56
N VAL A 215 -1.90 -15.25 10.49
CA VAL A 215 -1.22 -14.97 9.23
C VAL A 215 -0.09 -15.99 9.09
N ARG A 216 -0.12 -16.76 8.02
CA ARG A 216 0.92 -17.75 7.74
C ARG A 216 2.16 -17.07 7.19
N GLU A 217 3.31 -17.42 7.71
CA GLU A 217 4.59 -16.82 7.33
C GLU A 217 4.95 -17.07 5.86
N GLU A 218 4.56 -18.23 5.32
CA GLU A 218 4.75 -18.58 3.90
C GLU A 218 4.00 -17.67 2.93
N ASN A 219 2.95 -17.00 3.40
CA ASN A 219 2.19 -16.02 2.62
C ASN A 219 2.83 -14.63 2.58
N LEU A 220 3.92 -14.43 3.33
CA LEU A 220 4.67 -13.19 3.38
C LEU A 220 5.95 -13.32 2.56
N ILE A 221 6.12 -12.45 1.57
CA ILE A 221 7.25 -12.43 0.65
C ILE A 221 8.13 -11.25 1.03
N GLU A 222 9.36 -11.51 1.50
CA GLU A 222 10.35 -10.46 1.73
C GLU A 222 11.08 -10.15 0.43
N ILE A 223 11.18 -8.87 0.09
CA ILE A 223 12.02 -8.41 -1.00
C ILE A 223 13.46 -8.30 -0.50
N THR A 224 14.35 -9.12 -1.03
CA THR A 224 15.78 -9.07 -0.74
C THR A 224 16.50 -8.06 -1.63
N SER A 225 17.72 -7.68 -1.27
CA SER A 225 18.56 -6.79 -2.11
C SER A 225 18.88 -7.39 -3.49
N ASN A 226 18.80 -8.71 -3.63
CA ASN A 226 19.01 -9.42 -4.90
C ASN A 226 17.80 -9.31 -5.84
N ASP A 227 16.64 -8.89 -5.34
CA ASP A 227 15.41 -8.70 -6.13
C ASP A 227 15.31 -7.29 -6.72
N ALA A 228 16.32 -6.43 -6.52
CA ALA A 228 16.40 -5.14 -7.18
C ALA A 228 16.71 -5.30 -8.67
N PRO A 229 16.11 -4.50 -9.55
CA PRO A 229 16.42 -4.52 -10.98
C PRO A 229 17.87 -4.11 -11.18
N LEU A 230 18.73 -5.10 -11.48
CA LEU A 230 20.06 -4.87 -12.01
C LEU A 230 19.94 -4.89 -13.55
N PRO A 231 20.50 -3.93 -14.29
CA PRO A 231 20.65 -4.04 -15.73
C PRO A 231 21.47 -5.28 -16.04
N GLU A 232 21.04 -6.08 -17.02
CA GLU A 232 21.77 -7.28 -17.48
C GLU A 232 23.25 -6.99 -17.84
N ALA A 233 23.58 -5.73 -18.16
CA ALA A 233 24.95 -5.27 -18.47
C ALA A 233 25.87 -5.08 -17.24
N ILE A 234 25.33 -4.98 -16.00
CA ILE A 234 26.15 -4.74 -14.78
C ILE A 234 26.49 -6.07 -14.07
N ASP A 235 25.81 -7.15 -14.40
CA ASP A 235 26.07 -8.48 -13.80
C ASP A 235 27.49 -9.00 -14.10
N VAL A 236 28.14 -8.50 -15.14
CA VAL A 236 29.50 -8.89 -15.53
C VAL A 236 30.58 -8.12 -14.74
N LEU A 237 30.30 -6.89 -14.29
CA LEU A 237 31.29 -6.02 -13.61
C LEU A 237 31.30 -6.13 -12.08
N ASN A 238 30.22 -6.60 -11.45
CA ASN A 238 30.06 -6.59 -9.99
C ASN A 238 30.27 -7.93 -9.29
N ARG A 239 30.74 -8.97 -9.99
CA ARG A 239 31.06 -10.28 -9.35
C ARG A 239 32.16 -10.25 -8.28
N ASN A 240 32.86 -9.13 -8.12
CA ASN A 240 34.01 -9.01 -7.20
C ASN A 240 33.79 -8.07 -6.00
N THR A 241 32.58 -7.55 -5.75
CA THR A 241 32.32 -6.72 -4.56
C THR A 241 31.13 -7.24 -3.79
N GLU A 242 31.40 -8.01 -2.72
CA GLU A 242 30.39 -8.53 -1.77
C GLU A 242 29.72 -7.45 -0.89
N LYS A 243 29.46 -6.26 -1.38
CA LYS A 243 28.64 -5.30 -0.64
C LYS A 243 27.17 -5.50 -0.99
N LYS A 244 26.47 -6.34 -0.21
CA LYS A 244 25.01 -6.40 -0.15
C LYS A 244 24.45 -5.00 0.07
N GLN A 245 24.03 -4.32 -1.01
CA GLN A 245 23.28 -3.07 -0.90
C GLN A 245 21.88 -3.39 -0.41
N THR A 246 21.63 -3.22 0.88
CA THR A 246 20.29 -3.29 1.44
C THR A 246 19.45 -2.16 0.84
N ILE A 247 18.37 -2.51 0.12
CA ILE A 247 17.39 -1.54 -0.35
C ILE A 247 16.67 -1.00 0.88
N ARG A 248 17.04 0.21 1.29
CA ARG A 248 16.38 0.87 2.41
C ARG A 248 15.00 1.38 1.96
N PHE A 249 14.00 1.22 2.83
CA PHE A 249 12.67 1.79 2.64
C PHE A 249 12.75 3.29 2.33
N GLY A 250 12.05 3.72 1.27
CA GLY A 250 11.96 5.13 0.89
C GLY A 250 13.20 5.75 0.24
N LYS A 251 14.32 5.03 0.04
CA LYS A 251 15.45 5.55 -0.72
C LYS A 251 15.20 5.43 -2.22
N GLN A 252 15.53 6.50 -2.94
CA GLN A 252 15.54 6.51 -4.40
C GLN A 252 16.61 5.56 -4.94
N ASN A 253 16.27 4.83 -5.99
CA ASN A 253 17.17 3.96 -6.72
C ASN A 253 17.06 4.32 -8.21
N PRO A 254 18.08 4.95 -8.82
CA PRO A 254 18.04 5.37 -10.23
C PRO A 254 17.76 4.24 -11.21
N MET A 255 18.20 3.03 -10.88
CA MET A 255 17.97 1.85 -11.72
C MET A 255 16.50 1.43 -11.70
N LEU A 256 15.88 1.45 -10.49
CA LEU A 256 14.45 1.20 -10.34
C LEU A 256 13.64 2.25 -11.08
N GLU A 257 14.04 3.53 -11.04
CA GLU A 257 13.39 4.61 -11.79
C GLU A 257 13.45 4.40 -13.30
N THR A 258 14.61 4.01 -13.84
CA THR A 258 14.76 3.67 -15.26
C THR A 258 13.87 2.50 -15.64
N TRP A 259 13.81 1.47 -14.80
CA TRP A 259 12.95 0.33 -15.01
C TRP A 259 11.45 0.71 -14.99
N ILE A 260 11.01 1.54 -14.03
CA ILE A 260 9.62 2.08 -13.97
C ILE A 260 9.27 2.81 -15.26
N GLN A 261 10.16 3.65 -15.78
CA GLN A 261 9.94 4.37 -17.04
C GLN A 261 9.81 3.41 -18.23
N GLY A 262 10.66 2.41 -18.31
CA GLY A 262 10.58 1.35 -19.33
C GLY A 262 9.28 0.55 -19.25
N PHE A 263 8.88 0.18 -18.04
CA PHE A 263 7.63 -0.52 -17.79
C PHE A 263 6.42 0.34 -18.18
N TYR A 264 6.41 1.63 -17.84
CA TYR A 264 5.37 2.57 -18.21
C TYR A 264 5.27 2.73 -19.74
N LYS A 265 6.40 2.94 -20.44
CA LYS A 265 6.42 3.07 -21.90
C LYS A 265 5.80 1.87 -22.58
N LYS A 266 6.08 0.66 -22.10
CA LYS A 266 5.59 -0.60 -22.66
C LYS A 266 4.13 -0.89 -22.33
N ASN A 267 3.71 -0.63 -21.10
CA ASN A 267 2.47 -1.17 -20.55
C ASN A 267 1.42 -0.10 -20.21
N GLN A 268 1.77 1.20 -20.29
CA GLN A 268 0.94 2.34 -19.92
C GLN A 268 0.40 2.25 -18.47
N VAL A 269 1.20 1.67 -17.58
CA VAL A 269 0.92 1.53 -16.15
C VAL A 269 2.06 2.16 -15.36
N LEU A 270 1.75 3.19 -14.57
CA LEU A 270 2.71 3.89 -13.75
C LEU A 270 2.82 3.20 -12.39
N LEU A 271 3.99 2.64 -12.10
CA LEU A 271 4.30 2.01 -10.82
C LEU A 271 5.03 3.00 -9.93
N GLU A 272 4.67 3.07 -8.64
CA GLU A 272 5.36 3.94 -7.70
C GLU A 272 6.62 3.25 -7.11
N PRO A 273 7.66 4.02 -6.75
CA PRO A 273 8.99 3.44 -6.51
C PRO A 273 9.15 2.71 -5.17
N ILE A 274 8.26 2.95 -4.19
CA ILE A 274 8.44 2.40 -2.83
C ILE A 274 7.88 0.97 -2.72
N TYR A 275 6.68 0.73 -3.28
CA TYR A 275 5.92 -0.50 -3.13
C TYR A 275 5.72 -1.22 -4.47
N SER A 276 4.88 -0.66 -5.36
CA SER A 276 4.38 -1.38 -6.54
C SER A 276 5.46 -1.72 -7.54
N ALA A 277 6.46 -0.87 -7.75
CA ALA A 277 7.55 -1.17 -8.67
C ALA A 277 8.36 -2.39 -8.22
N LYS A 278 8.64 -2.50 -6.92
CA LYS A 278 9.38 -3.63 -6.37
C LYS A 278 8.59 -4.93 -6.46
N SER A 279 7.28 -4.86 -6.13
CA SER A 279 6.39 -6.02 -6.19
C SER A 279 6.23 -6.55 -7.62
N VAL A 280 5.98 -5.66 -8.58
CA VAL A 280 5.82 -6.06 -9.99
C VAL A 280 7.12 -6.57 -10.57
N HIS A 281 8.27 -5.95 -10.21
CA HIS A 281 9.58 -6.46 -10.62
C HIS A 281 9.81 -7.88 -10.10
N GLN A 282 9.52 -8.14 -8.82
CA GLN A 282 9.63 -9.46 -8.22
C GLN A 282 8.75 -10.49 -8.94
N ILE A 283 7.48 -10.18 -9.21
CA ILE A 283 6.55 -11.06 -9.94
C ILE A 283 7.15 -11.45 -11.30
N LEU A 284 7.62 -10.47 -12.07
CA LEU A 284 8.18 -10.71 -13.41
C LEU A 284 9.49 -11.50 -13.38
N THR A 285 10.26 -11.37 -12.31
CA THR A 285 11.52 -12.14 -12.13
C THR A 285 11.25 -13.57 -11.74
N MET A 286 10.29 -13.80 -10.84
CA MET A 286 9.90 -15.16 -10.43
C MET A 286 9.14 -15.90 -11.53
N GLY A 287 8.23 -15.24 -12.24
CA GLY A 287 7.46 -15.82 -13.35
C GLY A 287 8.34 -16.36 -14.48
N LYS A 288 9.52 -15.76 -14.70
CA LYS A 288 10.50 -16.29 -15.64
C LYS A 288 11.11 -17.63 -15.20
N ARG A 289 11.18 -17.89 -13.88
CA ARG A 289 11.74 -19.13 -13.30
C ARG A 289 10.76 -20.29 -13.33
N SER A 290 9.44 -20.01 -13.24
CA SER A 290 8.39 -21.03 -13.03
C SER A 290 7.72 -21.53 -14.32
N LYS A 291 8.02 -20.97 -15.51
CA LYS A 291 7.38 -21.36 -16.78
C LYS A 291 7.54 -22.83 -17.21
N LYS A 292 8.24 -23.64 -16.42
CA LYS A 292 8.40 -25.07 -16.73
C LYS A 292 7.24 -25.96 -16.31
N GLU A 293 6.31 -25.47 -15.47
CA GLU A 293 5.17 -26.28 -15.02
C GLU A 293 3.87 -25.46 -15.06
N ASN A 294 2.97 -25.82 -15.98
CA ASN A 294 1.63 -25.23 -16.18
C ASN A 294 0.64 -25.46 -15.00
N LEU A 295 1.11 -25.62 -13.76
CA LEU A 295 0.33 -26.05 -12.60
C LEU A 295 0.11 -24.97 -11.55
N GLU A 296 0.72 -23.78 -11.67
CA GLU A 296 0.54 -22.73 -10.68
C GLU A 296 -0.81 -22.01 -10.85
N PRO A 297 -1.51 -21.68 -9.74
CA PRO A 297 -2.74 -20.93 -9.80
C PRO A 297 -2.45 -19.51 -10.35
N PRO A 298 -3.38 -18.92 -11.14
CA PRO A 298 -3.21 -17.59 -11.71
C PRO A 298 -3.01 -16.53 -10.63
N LEU A 299 -2.08 -15.62 -10.89
CA LEU A 299 -1.70 -14.55 -10.00
C LEU A 299 -2.45 -13.25 -10.33
N TYR A 300 -3.13 -12.69 -9.36
CA TYR A 300 -3.72 -11.37 -9.36
C TYR A 300 -2.90 -10.45 -8.45
N TYR A 301 -2.49 -9.31 -8.97
CA TYR A 301 -1.74 -8.32 -8.21
C TYR A 301 -2.58 -7.07 -8.00
N LEU A 302 -2.77 -6.65 -6.76
CA LEU A 302 -3.49 -5.42 -6.41
C LEU A 302 -2.54 -4.22 -6.39
N HIS A 303 -2.62 -3.37 -7.40
CA HIS A 303 -1.91 -2.09 -7.43
C HIS A 303 -2.64 -1.07 -6.56
N GLN A 304 -2.11 -0.82 -5.35
CA GLN A 304 -2.76 -0.04 -4.30
C GLN A 304 -2.65 1.50 -4.45
N GLY A 305 -2.11 1.99 -5.56
CA GLY A 305 -1.90 3.43 -5.81
C GLY A 305 -0.59 3.96 -5.23
N GLY A 306 -0.52 5.28 -5.02
CA GLY A 306 0.68 5.95 -4.51
C GLY A 306 1.45 6.74 -5.58
N GLN A 307 0.92 6.83 -6.81
CA GLN A 307 1.59 7.45 -7.95
C GLN A 307 1.92 8.93 -7.75
N ILE A 308 1.30 9.60 -6.80
CA ILE A 308 1.57 11.01 -6.52
C ILE A 308 3.03 11.28 -6.17
N GLN A 309 3.75 10.28 -5.67
CA GLN A 309 5.18 10.38 -5.39
C GLN A 309 6.05 10.60 -6.64
N HIS A 310 5.53 10.27 -7.84
CA HIS A 310 6.24 10.57 -9.08
C HIS A 310 6.35 12.08 -9.35
N LEU A 311 5.45 12.88 -8.80
CA LEU A 311 5.52 14.33 -8.94
C LEU A 311 6.76 14.91 -8.24
N ASP A 312 7.24 14.25 -7.18
CA ASP A 312 8.48 14.65 -6.51
C ASP A 312 9.70 14.44 -7.43
N LEU A 313 9.71 13.38 -8.24
CA LEU A 313 10.76 13.12 -9.23
C LEU A 313 10.77 14.15 -10.36
N VAL A 314 9.61 14.60 -10.79
CA VAL A 314 9.50 15.64 -11.84
C VAL A 314 10.03 16.98 -11.32
N LEU A 315 9.67 17.35 -10.08
CA LEU A 315 10.12 18.61 -9.47
C LEU A 315 11.63 18.63 -9.22
N SER A 316 12.21 17.53 -8.75
CA SER A 316 13.66 17.46 -8.49
C SER A 316 14.51 17.66 -9.75
N ARG A 317 13.94 17.41 -10.93
CA ARG A 317 14.60 17.62 -12.23
C ARG A 317 14.42 19.04 -12.80
N GLN A 318 13.44 19.80 -12.29
CA GLN A 318 13.14 21.16 -12.78
C GLN A 318 13.79 22.27 -11.96
N ILE A 319 14.36 21.97 -10.79
CA ILE A 319 15.08 22.94 -9.97
C ILE A 319 16.58 22.69 -10.22
N PRO A 320 17.27 23.55 -11.00
CA PRO A 320 18.73 23.52 -11.07
C PRO A 320 19.29 23.74 -9.66
N SER A 321 20.25 22.94 -9.28
CA SER A 321 21.02 23.06 -8.02
C SER A 321 21.80 24.36 -7.96
#